data_71d1220aac29edfcb72b23f87237c45e
#
_entry.id   71d1220aac29edfcb72b23f87237c45e
#
_cell.length_a   1.000
_cell.length_b   1.000
_cell.length_c   1.000
_cell.angle_alpha   90.00
_cell.angle_beta   90.00
_cell.angle_gamma   90.00
#
_symmetry.space_group_name_H-M   'P 1'
#
loop_
_entity.id
_entity.type
_entity.pdbx_description
1 polymer ?
#
loop_
_entity_poly.entity_id
_entity_poly.type
_entity_poly.pdbx_seq_one_letter_code
_entity_poly.pdbx_strand_id
1 'polypeptide(L)'
;VFAWGLAYIVFLNTELVTSNMMFLTAGSFLKKISWRKTAEILLYCTFFNLIGALIAGWGFAHSAAYANLTHDSFISGVVEMKLGRSNELVLLEGILANIFVNIAILSFVLVKDGGAKLWLVLSAIYMFVFLTNEHIAANFASFAIVKFSVAADSIANFGIGNILRHWGVTFIGNFIGGGLLMGLPYAFLNKNEDTYVD
;
A
#
# COMPACT_ATOMS: atom_id res chain seq x y z
N VAL A 1 15.24 -1.03 -2.64
CA VAL A 1 14.52 -0.99 -3.95
C VAL A 1 13.07 -0.56 -3.75
N PHE A 2 12.30 -1.18 -2.86
CA PHE A 2 10.86 -0.92 -2.69
C PHE A 2 10.53 0.55 -2.32
N ALA A 3 11.33 1.18 -1.46
CA ALA A 3 11.11 2.57 -1.05
C ALA A 3 11.14 3.56 -2.23
N TRP A 4 11.94 3.29 -3.26
CA TRP A 4 11.96 4.07 -4.48
C TRP A 4 10.66 3.99 -5.28
N GLY A 5 9.92 2.88 -5.17
CA GLY A 5 8.62 2.74 -5.83
C GLY A 5 7.64 3.81 -5.39
N LEU A 6 7.51 4.09 -4.08
CA LEU A 6 6.65 5.17 -3.61
C LEU A 6 7.21 6.56 -3.98
N ALA A 7 8.53 6.74 -3.94
CA ALA A 7 9.13 8.00 -4.41
C ALA A 7 8.69 8.29 -5.86
N TYR A 8 8.79 7.31 -6.76
CA TYR A 8 8.30 7.49 -8.13
C TYR A 8 6.80 7.79 -8.20
N ILE A 9 5.97 7.12 -7.41
CA ILE A 9 4.53 7.35 -7.35
C ILE A 9 4.23 8.82 -7.02
N VAL A 10 4.85 9.37 -5.97
CA VAL A 10 4.57 10.74 -5.52
C VAL A 10 5.19 11.79 -6.43
N PHE A 11 6.41 11.56 -6.96
CA PHE A 11 7.05 12.50 -7.87
C PHE A 11 6.42 12.53 -9.26
N LEU A 12 5.87 11.41 -9.72
CA LEU A 12 5.16 11.31 -11.00
C LEU A 12 3.66 11.59 -10.89
N ASN A 13 3.18 11.87 -9.68
CA ASN A 13 1.77 12.15 -9.38
C ASN A 13 0.83 11.03 -9.89
N THR A 14 1.19 9.79 -9.62
CA THR A 14 0.39 8.62 -9.99
C THR A 14 -0.50 8.17 -8.83
N GLU A 15 -1.57 7.43 -9.16
CA GLU A 15 -2.60 7.05 -8.19
C GLU A 15 -2.21 5.80 -7.38
N LEU A 16 -2.29 5.91 -6.07
CA LEU A 16 -2.09 4.81 -5.14
C LEU A 16 -3.30 4.69 -4.20
N VAL A 17 -3.94 3.54 -4.16
CA VAL A 17 -5.16 3.33 -3.36
C VAL A 17 -4.98 3.70 -1.89
N THR A 18 -3.82 3.42 -1.30
CA THR A 18 -3.55 3.63 0.13
C THR A 18 -3.37 5.10 0.50
N SER A 19 -2.77 5.93 -0.36
CA SER A 19 -2.78 7.40 -0.20
C SER A 19 -4.17 7.97 -0.41
N ASN A 20 -4.91 7.45 -1.38
CA ASN A 20 -6.28 7.87 -1.64
C ASN A 20 -7.23 7.57 -0.47
N MET A 21 -6.99 6.52 0.32
CA MET A 21 -7.73 6.28 1.55
C MET A 21 -7.68 7.48 2.50
N MET A 22 -6.54 8.12 2.67
CA MET A 22 -6.39 9.32 3.50
C MET A 22 -7.10 10.54 2.87
N PHE A 23 -6.75 10.90 1.64
CA PHE A 23 -7.26 12.12 1.00
C PHE A 23 -8.76 12.10 0.77
N LEU A 24 -9.30 10.98 0.30
CA LEU A 24 -10.73 10.87 0.00
C LEU A 24 -11.58 10.82 1.28
N THR A 25 -11.08 10.17 2.35
CA THR A 25 -11.74 10.18 3.65
C THR A 25 -11.76 11.60 4.24
N ALA A 26 -10.64 12.31 4.19
CA ALA A 26 -10.57 13.72 4.59
C ALA A 26 -11.53 14.60 3.78
N GLY A 27 -11.54 14.45 2.45
CA GLY A 27 -12.43 15.16 1.56
C GLY A 27 -13.92 14.90 1.82
N SER A 28 -14.28 13.65 2.15
CA SER A 28 -15.65 13.28 2.50
C SER A 28 -16.08 13.87 3.85
N PHE A 29 -15.19 13.82 4.84
CA PHE A 29 -15.44 14.42 6.15
C PHE A 29 -15.66 15.93 6.04
N LEU A 30 -14.87 16.61 5.22
CA LEU A 30 -15.00 18.04 4.94
C LEU A 30 -16.14 18.38 3.96
N LYS A 31 -16.95 17.39 3.56
CA LYS A 31 -18.07 17.53 2.61
C LYS A 31 -17.66 18.08 1.23
N LYS A 32 -16.39 17.94 0.85
CA LYS A 32 -15.88 18.30 -0.49
C LYS A 32 -16.22 17.24 -1.54
N ILE A 33 -16.42 16.01 -1.11
CA ILE A 33 -16.81 14.84 -1.92
C ILE A 33 -17.80 13.98 -1.13
N SER A 34 -18.69 13.27 -1.80
CA SER A 34 -19.62 12.35 -1.12
C SER A 34 -18.93 11.03 -0.77
N TRP A 35 -19.36 10.39 0.34
CA TRP A 35 -18.89 9.06 0.74
C TRP A 35 -19.09 8.00 -0.35
N ARG A 36 -20.20 8.10 -1.11
CA ARG A 36 -20.46 7.22 -2.25
C ARG A 36 -19.35 7.37 -3.31
N LYS A 37 -19.01 8.62 -3.65
CA LYS A 37 -17.96 8.88 -4.65
C LYS A 37 -16.58 8.46 -4.16
N THR A 38 -16.30 8.62 -2.86
CA THR A 38 -15.09 8.09 -2.21
C THR A 38 -14.99 6.58 -2.38
N ALA A 39 -16.05 5.84 -2.05
CA ALA A 39 -16.07 4.39 -2.21
C ALA A 39 -15.86 3.97 -3.68
N GLU A 40 -16.53 4.64 -4.60
CA GLU A 40 -16.40 4.41 -6.05
C GLU A 40 -14.94 4.60 -6.51
N ILE A 41 -14.31 5.72 -6.16
CA ILE A 41 -12.92 6.01 -6.54
C ILE A 41 -11.96 5.00 -5.92
N LEU A 42 -12.13 4.64 -4.63
CA LEU A 42 -11.29 3.63 -3.98
C LEU A 42 -11.41 2.26 -4.66
N LEU A 43 -12.61 1.86 -5.08
CA LEU A 43 -12.81 0.62 -5.82
C LEU A 43 -12.10 0.64 -7.18
N TYR A 44 -12.26 1.72 -7.97
CA TYR A 44 -11.55 1.86 -9.24
C TYR A 44 -10.03 1.89 -9.06
N CYS A 45 -9.53 2.66 -8.09
CA CYS A 45 -8.11 2.74 -7.83
C CYS A 45 -7.54 1.37 -7.40
N THR A 46 -8.25 0.63 -6.54
CA THR A 46 -7.87 -0.73 -6.14
C THR A 46 -7.80 -1.66 -7.35
N PHE A 47 -8.83 -1.63 -8.19
CA PHE A 47 -8.91 -2.47 -9.37
C PHE A 47 -7.77 -2.19 -10.36
N PHE A 48 -7.51 -0.92 -10.66
CA PHE A 48 -6.42 -0.57 -11.59
C PHE A 48 -5.03 -0.77 -10.98
N ASN A 49 -4.84 -0.59 -9.66
CA ASN A 49 -3.60 -0.97 -8.99
C ASN A 49 -3.38 -2.49 -9.07
N LEU A 50 -4.44 -3.31 -8.94
CA LEU A 50 -4.34 -4.75 -9.11
C LEU A 50 -3.97 -5.13 -10.55
N ILE A 51 -4.64 -4.55 -11.56
CA ILE A 51 -4.32 -4.81 -12.98
C ILE A 51 -2.86 -4.43 -13.27
N GLY A 52 -2.42 -3.25 -12.85
CA GLY A 52 -1.03 -2.83 -13.01
C GLY A 52 -0.04 -3.79 -12.36
N ALA A 53 -0.34 -4.26 -11.15
CA ALA A 53 0.46 -5.24 -10.44
C ALA A 53 0.51 -6.61 -11.14
N LEU A 54 -0.61 -7.07 -11.72
CA LEU A 54 -0.66 -8.32 -12.48
C LEU A 54 0.19 -8.23 -13.76
N ILE A 55 0.06 -7.14 -14.52
CA ILE A 55 0.84 -6.93 -15.75
C ILE A 55 2.35 -6.84 -15.41
N ALA A 56 2.72 -6.02 -14.43
CA ALA A 56 4.10 -5.88 -14.00
C ALA A 56 4.64 -7.19 -13.40
N GLY A 57 3.85 -7.86 -12.56
CA GLY A 57 4.20 -9.15 -11.96
C GLY A 57 4.45 -10.23 -12.99
N TRP A 58 3.62 -10.30 -14.03
CA TRP A 58 3.84 -11.19 -15.15
C TRP A 58 5.16 -10.86 -15.87
N GLY A 59 5.40 -9.59 -16.20
CA GLY A 59 6.64 -9.17 -16.85
C GLY A 59 7.89 -9.47 -16.01
N PHE A 60 7.84 -9.18 -14.71
CA PHE A 60 8.95 -9.50 -13.80
C PHE A 60 9.19 -11.00 -13.65
N ALA A 61 8.14 -11.82 -13.51
CA ALA A 61 8.26 -13.27 -13.38
C ALA A 61 8.96 -13.91 -14.59
N HIS A 62 8.82 -13.31 -15.78
CA HIS A 62 9.49 -13.77 -17.02
C HIS A 62 10.83 -13.06 -17.31
N SER A 63 11.23 -12.12 -16.45
CA SER A 63 12.54 -11.46 -16.58
C SER A 63 13.66 -12.34 -16.04
N ALA A 64 14.90 -12.10 -16.51
CA ALA A 64 16.07 -12.84 -16.05
C ALA A 64 16.26 -12.82 -14.52
N ALA A 65 15.80 -11.75 -13.84
CA ALA A 65 15.91 -11.61 -12.39
C ALA A 65 15.01 -12.58 -11.60
N TYR A 66 13.89 -13.04 -12.19
CA TYR A 66 12.88 -13.85 -11.51
C TYR A 66 12.47 -15.12 -12.27
N ALA A 67 13.07 -15.39 -13.44
CA ALA A 67 12.72 -16.55 -14.27
C ALA A 67 12.96 -17.89 -13.54
N ASN A 68 13.88 -17.92 -12.58
CA ASN A 68 14.26 -19.11 -11.82
C ASN A 68 13.85 -19.00 -10.33
N LEU A 69 12.71 -18.35 -10.03
CA LEU A 69 12.19 -18.33 -8.67
C LEU A 69 11.95 -19.76 -8.17
N THR A 70 12.46 -20.05 -6.97
CA THR A 70 12.21 -21.29 -6.25
C THR A 70 11.44 -21.00 -4.96
N HIS A 71 10.99 -22.04 -4.27
CA HIS A 71 10.42 -21.92 -2.93
C HIS A 71 11.34 -21.13 -1.98
N ASP A 72 12.64 -21.38 -2.00
CA ASP A 72 13.63 -20.75 -1.10
C ASP A 72 14.02 -19.31 -1.51
N SER A 73 13.45 -18.79 -2.59
CA SER A 73 13.67 -17.41 -2.99
C SER A 73 13.04 -16.44 -2.00
N PHE A 74 13.70 -15.32 -1.71
CA PHE A 74 13.24 -14.34 -0.73
C PHE A 74 11.78 -13.92 -0.92
N ILE A 75 11.36 -13.62 -2.16
CA ILE A 75 10.00 -13.18 -2.44
C ILE A 75 8.96 -14.29 -2.20
N SER A 76 9.31 -15.55 -2.50
CA SER A 76 8.48 -16.73 -2.23
C SER A 76 8.25 -16.89 -0.73
N GLY A 77 9.33 -16.85 0.06
CA GLY A 77 9.25 -16.91 1.52
C GLY A 77 8.43 -15.76 2.14
N VAL A 78 8.56 -14.54 1.60
CA VAL A 78 7.73 -13.40 2.05
C VAL A 78 6.24 -13.65 1.77
N VAL A 79 5.88 -14.13 0.59
CA VAL A 79 4.48 -14.41 0.24
C VAL A 79 3.91 -15.53 1.11
N GLU A 80 4.66 -16.61 1.30
CA GLU A 80 4.25 -17.73 2.15
C GLU A 80 4.04 -17.30 3.61
N MET A 81 5.00 -16.58 4.18
CA MET A 81 4.91 -16.01 5.52
C MET A 81 3.64 -15.15 5.68
N LYS A 82 3.36 -14.29 4.72
CA LYS A 82 2.17 -13.41 4.74
C LYS A 82 0.86 -14.21 4.70
N LEU A 83 0.76 -15.22 3.85
CA LEU A 83 -0.42 -16.09 3.77
C LEU A 83 -0.64 -16.94 5.04
N GLY A 84 0.42 -17.24 5.77
CA GLY A 84 0.36 -17.96 7.04
C GLY A 84 -0.08 -17.11 8.25
N ARG A 85 -0.16 -15.78 8.12
CA ARG A 85 -0.55 -14.88 9.22
C ARG A 85 -2.03 -15.01 9.59
N SER A 86 -2.33 -14.81 10.87
CA SER A 86 -3.71 -14.69 11.35
C SER A 86 -4.35 -13.38 10.84
N ASN A 87 -5.69 -13.32 10.80
CA ASN A 87 -6.40 -12.14 10.35
C ASN A 87 -6.12 -10.90 11.23
N GLU A 88 -5.99 -11.13 12.55
CA GLU A 88 -5.70 -10.07 13.52
C GLU A 88 -4.33 -9.44 13.25
N LEU A 89 -3.33 -10.29 12.97
CA LEU A 89 -1.99 -9.80 12.64
C LEU A 89 -1.97 -9.05 11.31
N VAL A 90 -2.61 -9.62 10.28
CA VAL A 90 -2.73 -8.96 8.96
C VAL A 90 -3.43 -7.61 9.08
N LEU A 91 -4.50 -7.53 9.90
CA LEU A 91 -5.24 -6.29 10.15
C LEU A 91 -4.33 -5.24 10.83
N LEU A 92 -3.67 -5.62 11.92
CA LEU A 92 -2.78 -4.73 12.68
C LEU A 92 -1.63 -4.20 11.81
N GLU A 93 -0.95 -5.09 11.12
CA GLU A 93 0.15 -4.72 10.23
C GLU A 93 -0.33 -3.88 9.02
N GLY A 94 -1.56 -4.12 8.56
CA GLY A 94 -2.22 -3.29 7.57
C GLY A 94 -2.47 -1.86 8.06
N ILE A 95 -2.92 -1.70 9.30
CA ILE A 95 -3.09 -0.38 9.94
C ILE A 95 -1.74 0.36 9.99
N LEU A 96 -0.72 -0.29 10.53
CA LEU A 96 0.62 0.30 10.68
C LEU A 96 1.24 0.65 9.33
N ALA A 97 1.13 -0.22 8.33
CA ALA A 97 1.66 0.04 7.00
C ALA A 97 1.12 1.35 6.41
N ASN A 98 -0.19 1.56 6.49
CA ASN A 98 -0.79 2.73 5.86
C ASN A 98 -0.63 4.01 6.67
N ILE A 99 -0.32 3.93 7.96
CA ILE A 99 0.18 5.07 8.72
C ILE A 99 1.54 5.52 8.16
N PHE A 100 2.52 4.61 7.99
CA PHE A 100 3.83 4.95 7.44
C PHE A 100 3.76 5.48 6.00
N VAL A 101 2.92 4.87 5.15
CA VAL A 101 2.71 5.35 3.78
C VAL A 101 2.20 6.79 3.80
N ASN A 102 1.23 7.10 4.65
CA ASN A 102 0.67 8.45 4.70
C ASN A 102 1.59 9.45 5.41
N ILE A 103 2.46 9.04 6.33
CA ILE A 103 3.57 9.88 6.81
C ILE A 103 4.47 10.26 5.62
N ALA A 104 4.84 9.31 4.76
CA ALA A 104 5.63 9.61 3.56
C ALA A 104 4.92 10.60 2.63
N ILE A 105 3.62 10.40 2.39
CA ILE A 105 2.80 11.28 1.53
C ILE A 105 2.69 12.69 2.12
N LEU A 106 2.38 12.82 3.41
CA LEU A 106 2.29 14.12 4.08
C LEU A 106 3.65 14.83 4.10
N SER A 107 4.74 14.10 4.35
CA SER A 107 6.08 14.66 4.26
C SER A 107 6.38 15.21 2.87
N PHE A 108 5.96 14.51 1.82
CA PHE A 108 6.11 14.98 0.45
C PHE A 108 5.31 16.26 0.17
N VAL A 109 4.08 16.35 0.71
CA VAL A 109 3.20 17.51 0.50
C VAL A 109 3.64 18.72 1.32
N LEU A 110 3.99 18.52 2.59
CA LEU A 110 4.22 19.62 3.54
C LEU A 110 5.65 20.16 3.52
N VAL A 111 6.65 19.31 3.32
CA VAL A 111 8.06 19.74 3.33
C VAL A 111 8.40 20.42 2.00
N LYS A 112 9.05 21.59 2.06
CA LYS A 112 9.40 22.37 0.85
C LYS A 112 10.73 21.95 0.23
N ASP A 113 11.72 21.57 1.05
CA ASP A 113 13.04 21.15 0.57
C ASP A 113 12.98 19.80 -0.14
N GLY A 114 13.48 19.74 -1.36
CA GLY A 114 13.41 18.54 -2.20
C GLY A 114 14.23 17.37 -1.69
N GLY A 115 15.39 17.64 -1.09
CA GLY A 115 16.24 16.60 -0.49
C GLY A 115 15.61 16.01 0.76
N ALA A 116 15.11 16.89 1.65
CA ALA A 116 14.40 16.46 2.86
C ALA A 116 13.14 15.65 2.53
N LYS A 117 12.33 16.07 1.52
CA LYS A 117 11.19 15.28 1.03
C LYS A 117 11.60 13.86 0.68
N LEU A 118 12.63 13.71 -0.14
CA LEU A 118 13.08 12.41 -0.60
C LEU A 118 13.52 11.53 0.56
N TRP A 119 14.31 12.06 1.49
CA TRP A 119 14.77 11.33 2.67
C TRP A 119 13.62 10.88 3.57
N LEU A 120 12.63 11.74 3.81
CA LEU A 120 11.47 11.40 4.63
C LEU A 120 10.59 10.33 3.97
N VAL A 121 10.35 10.46 2.66
CA VAL A 121 9.62 9.43 1.89
C VAL A 121 10.34 8.09 1.97
N LEU A 122 11.64 8.06 1.67
CA LEU A 122 12.42 6.83 1.68
C LEU A 122 12.50 6.20 3.07
N SER A 123 12.67 7.00 4.14
CA SER A 123 12.76 6.50 5.51
C SER A 123 11.45 5.91 6.01
N ALA A 124 10.31 6.58 5.78
CA ALA A 124 9.01 6.08 6.20
C ALA A 124 8.67 4.75 5.50
N ILE A 125 8.96 4.65 4.19
CA ILE A 125 8.73 3.41 3.44
C ILE A 125 9.71 2.30 3.86
N TYR A 126 10.98 2.66 4.14
CA TYR A 126 11.94 1.69 4.66
C TYR A 126 11.41 1.05 5.96
N MET A 127 10.87 1.87 6.88
CA MET A 127 10.35 1.36 8.15
C MET A 127 9.24 0.33 7.96
N PHE A 128 8.21 0.61 7.15
CA PHE A 128 7.12 -0.37 6.99
C PHE A 128 7.56 -1.64 6.24
N VAL A 129 8.49 -1.50 5.28
CA VAL A 129 9.04 -2.65 4.54
C VAL A 129 9.93 -3.51 5.44
N PHE A 130 10.77 -2.88 6.25
CA PHE A 130 11.63 -3.55 7.21
C PHE A 130 10.81 -4.36 8.24
N LEU A 131 9.71 -3.80 8.71
CA LEU A 131 8.76 -4.46 9.60
C LEU A 131 7.87 -5.50 8.91
N THR A 132 8.01 -5.70 7.60
CA THR A 132 7.21 -6.61 6.77
C THR A 132 5.70 -6.39 6.85
N ASN A 133 5.28 -5.15 7.14
CA ASN A 133 3.88 -4.77 7.29
C ASN A 133 3.05 -5.02 6.03
N GLU A 134 1.73 -5.10 6.20
CA GLU A 134 0.80 -5.49 5.15
C GLU A 134 0.27 -4.28 4.36
N HIS A 135 0.67 -4.17 3.10
CA HIS A 135 0.25 -3.10 2.20
C HIS A 135 -0.39 -3.68 0.95
N ILE A 136 -1.64 -3.31 0.66
CA ILE A 136 -2.44 -3.97 -0.36
C ILE A 136 -1.80 -3.92 -1.77
N ALA A 137 -1.34 -2.76 -2.23
CA ALA A 137 -0.72 -2.64 -3.55
C ALA A 137 0.63 -3.38 -3.63
N ALA A 138 1.42 -3.40 -2.54
CA ALA A 138 2.66 -4.18 -2.46
C ALA A 138 2.38 -5.69 -2.49
N ASN A 139 1.32 -6.12 -1.81
CA ASN A 139 0.90 -7.52 -1.80
C ASN A 139 0.39 -7.95 -3.20
N PHE A 140 -0.33 -7.09 -3.92
CA PHE A 140 -0.70 -7.36 -5.31
C PHE A 140 0.53 -7.67 -6.16
N ALA A 141 1.58 -6.85 -6.07
CA ALA A 141 2.79 -7.02 -6.87
C ALA A 141 3.58 -8.27 -6.49
N SER A 142 3.85 -8.49 -5.19
CA SER A 142 4.61 -9.65 -4.72
C SER A 142 3.90 -10.97 -5.02
N PHE A 143 2.58 -11.02 -4.79
CA PHE A 143 1.78 -12.21 -5.06
C PHE A 143 1.66 -12.47 -6.57
N ALA A 144 1.58 -11.43 -7.40
CA ALA A 144 1.57 -11.58 -8.85
C ALA A 144 2.89 -12.14 -9.39
N ILE A 145 4.04 -11.65 -8.90
CA ILE A 145 5.35 -12.18 -9.31
C ILE A 145 5.44 -13.67 -8.99
N VAL A 146 5.08 -14.09 -7.77
CA VAL A 146 5.08 -15.50 -7.38
C VAL A 146 4.07 -16.30 -8.20
N LYS A 147 2.86 -15.78 -8.41
CA LYS A 147 1.79 -16.46 -9.17
C LYS A 147 2.21 -16.80 -10.58
N PHE A 148 2.94 -15.93 -11.26
CA PHE A 148 3.37 -16.13 -12.64
C PHE A 148 4.73 -16.80 -12.76
N SER A 149 5.37 -17.16 -11.64
CA SER A 149 6.63 -17.91 -11.61
C SER A 149 6.41 -19.41 -11.42
N VAL A 150 7.47 -20.17 -11.61
CA VAL A 150 7.49 -21.63 -11.38
C VAL A 150 7.37 -21.99 -9.89
N ALA A 151 7.56 -21.04 -8.98
CA ALA A 151 7.46 -21.27 -7.54
C ALA A 151 6.00 -21.34 -7.04
N ALA A 152 5.00 -20.93 -7.82
CA ALA A 152 3.62 -20.79 -7.38
C ALA A 152 3.05 -22.07 -6.72
N ASP A 153 3.32 -23.23 -7.30
CA ASP A 153 2.79 -24.51 -6.83
C ASP A 153 3.49 -25.04 -5.56
N SER A 154 4.64 -24.45 -5.20
CA SER A 154 5.41 -24.84 -4.02
C SER A 154 5.07 -24.02 -2.77
N ILE A 155 4.31 -22.94 -2.90
CA ILE A 155 3.97 -22.04 -1.78
C ILE A 155 2.75 -22.55 -1.01
N ALA A 156 2.93 -22.77 0.29
CA ALA A 156 1.83 -23.19 1.14
C ALA A 156 0.70 -22.16 1.18
N ASN A 157 -0.54 -22.64 1.16
CA ASN A 157 -1.74 -21.82 1.22
C ASN A 157 -1.92 -20.83 0.05
N PHE A 158 -1.22 -20.97 -1.05
CA PHE A 158 -1.31 -20.07 -2.23
C PHE A 158 -2.56 -20.32 -3.07
N GLY A 159 -3.69 -20.55 -2.42
CA GLY A 159 -4.99 -20.70 -3.05
C GLY A 159 -5.73 -19.36 -3.15
N ILE A 160 -6.55 -19.22 -4.20
CA ILE A 160 -7.30 -17.96 -4.47
C ILE A 160 -8.14 -17.51 -3.27
N GLY A 161 -8.76 -18.43 -2.52
CA GLY A 161 -9.53 -18.10 -1.33
C GLY A 161 -8.69 -17.43 -0.23
N ASN A 162 -7.49 -17.97 0.04
CA ASN A 162 -6.57 -17.39 1.02
C ASN A 162 -5.99 -16.05 0.55
N ILE A 163 -5.68 -15.92 -0.73
CA ILE A 163 -5.22 -14.66 -1.33
C ILE A 163 -6.29 -13.57 -1.15
N LEU A 164 -7.54 -13.86 -1.53
CA LEU A 164 -8.64 -12.90 -1.41
C LEU A 164 -8.96 -12.55 0.06
N ARG A 165 -8.93 -13.54 0.95
CA ARG A 165 -9.04 -13.32 2.41
C ARG A 165 -7.96 -12.35 2.89
N HIS A 166 -6.71 -12.66 2.60
CA HIS A 166 -5.57 -11.87 3.00
C HIS A 166 -5.65 -10.44 2.46
N TRP A 167 -5.94 -10.27 1.17
CA TRP A 167 -6.08 -8.96 0.56
C TRP A 167 -7.25 -8.16 1.12
N GLY A 168 -8.38 -8.80 1.39
CA GLY A 168 -9.54 -8.16 2.01
C GLY A 168 -9.23 -7.61 3.40
N VAL A 169 -8.58 -8.42 4.26
CA VAL A 169 -8.17 -8.00 5.60
C VAL A 169 -7.11 -6.89 5.54
N THR A 170 -6.13 -7.02 4.64
CA THR A 170 -5.11 -5.99 4.41
C THR A 170 -5.75 -4.66 3.97
N PHE A 171 -6.71 -4.71 3.04
CA PHE A 171 -7.42 -3.51 2.57
C PHE A 171 -8.14 -2.80 3.72
N ILE A 172 -8.85 -3.56 4.57
CA ILE A 172 -9.53 -3.00 5.75
C ILE A 172 -8.53 -2.37 6.71
N GLY A 173 -7.42 -3.06 7.02
CA GLY A 173 -6.35 -2.51 7.86
C GLY A 173 -5.76 -1.22 7.28
N ASN A 174 -5.44 -1.22 5.99
CA ASN A 174 -4.94 -0.02 5.31
C ASN A 174 -5.96 1.14 5.35
N PHE A 175 -7.26 0.85 5.17
CA PHE A 175 -8.30 1.88 5.26
C PHE A 175 -8.41 2.46 6.67
N ILE A 176 -8.35 1.63 7.71
CA ILE A 176 -8.34 2.11 9.10
C ILE A 176 -7.12 3.00 9.35
N GLY A 177 -5.90 2.54 8.99
CA GLY A 177 -4.67 3.29 9.20
C GLY A 177 -4.65 4.62 8.43
N GLY A 178 -4.88 4.57 7.12
CA GLY A 178 -4.79 5.76 6.26
C GLY A 178 -6.03 6.63 6.32
N GLY A 179 -7.22 6.05 6.21
CA GLY A 179 -8.47 6.80 6.18
C GLY A 179 -8.89 7.33 7.55
N LEU A 180 -9.03 6.41 8.53
CA LEU A 180 -9.59 6.78 9.82
C LEU A 180 -8.56 7.40 10.77
N LEU A 181 -7.37 6.81 10.90
CA LEU A 181 -6.37 7.29 11.86
C LEU A 181 -5.51 8.44 11.34
N MET A 182 -5.37 8.59 10.03
CA MET A 182 -4.63 9.72 9.43
C MET A 182 -5.60 10.74 8.80
N GLY A 183 -6.47 10.32 7.89
CA GLY A 183 -7.33 11.21 7.13
C GLY A 183 -8.33 12.00 7.96
N LEU A 184 -9.04 11.36 8.90
CA LEU A 184 -10.02 12.05 9.75
C LEU A 184 -9.38 13.05 10.71
N PRO A 185 -8.31 12.71 11.49
CA PRO A 185 -7.66 13.68 12.37
C PRO A 185 -7.12 14.89 11.61
N TYR A 186 -6.45 14.68 10.49
CA TYR A 186 -5.96 15.79 9.66
C TYR A 186 -7.09 16.67 9.14
N ALA A 187 -8.20 16.07 8.68
CA ALA A 187 -9.38 16.83 8.24
C ALA A 187 -10.02 17.61 9.39
N PHE A 188 -10.08 17.01 10.58
CA PHE A 188 -10.65 17.66 11.77
C PHE A 188 -9.81 18.87 12.20
N LEU A 189 -8.49 18.72 12.25
CA LEU A 189 -7.56 19.80 12.64
C LEU A 189 -7.55 20.95 11.62
N ASN A 190 -7.75 20.65 10.35
CA ASN A 190 -7.78 21.66 9.28
C ASN A 190 -9.19 22.09 8.87
N LYS A 191 -10.21 21.82 9.70
CA LYS A 191 -11.59 22.16 9.38
C LYS A 191 -11.89 23.66 9.41
N ASN A 192 -11.23 24.39 10.30
CA ASN A 192 -11.36 25.83 10.44
C ASN A 192 -10.29 26.51 9.58
N GLU A 193 -10.66 27.65 8.98
CA GLU A 193 -9.74 28.46 8.15
C GLU A 193 -8.66 29.19 9.00
N ASP A 194 -8.73 29.06 10.32
CA ASP A 194 -7.69 29.56 11.21
C ASP A 194 -6.39 28.83 10.92
N THR A 195 -5.50 29.52 10.26
CA THR A 195 -4.17 29.02 9.91
C THR A 195 -3.43 28.65 11.19
N TYR A 196 -3.22 27.35 11.39
CA TYR A 196 -2.27 26.90 12.37
C TYR A 196 -0.87 27.33 11.88
N VAL A 197 -0.30 28.27 12.56
CA VAL A 197 1.07 28.75 12.29
C VAL A 197 1.95 28.23 13.42
N ASP A 198 2.85 27.28 13.08
CA ASP A 198 3.96 26.91 13.95
C ASP A 198 4.99 28.03 14.01
#